data_62b86b73a0fae7e6990d2a2ac9871e06
#
_entry.id   62b86b73a0fae7e6990d2a2ac9871e06
#
_cell.length_a   1.000
_cell.length_b   1.000
_cell.length_c   1.000
_cell.angle_alpha   90.00
_cell.angle_beta   90.00
_cell.angle_gamma   90.00
#
_symmetry.space_group_name_H-M   'P 1'
#
loop_
_entity.id
_entity.type
_entity.pdbx_description
1 polymer ?
#
loop_
_entity_poly.entity_id
_entity_poly.type
_entity_poly.pdbx_seq_one_letter_code
_entity_poly.pdbx_strand_id
1 'polypeptide(L)'
;MIETIPTIPFPASELKESIRTFSARYKELMAYYRCAMMEVETKFRVLSENFSLEDDRNPIEAIKTRMKSPESIRNKLESRELPLTIESIEENLNDVAGVRVI
;
A
#
# COMPACT_ATOMS: atom_id res chain seq x y z
N MET A 1 21.95 24.01 30.80
CA MET A 1 21.35 22.69 31.00
C MET A 1 21.64 21.76 29.85
N ILE A 2 22.04 20.59 30.15
CA ILE A 2 22.32 19.63 29.10
C ILE A 2 21.02 19.00 28.68
N GLU A 3 20.75 19.09 27.42
CA GLU A 3 19.61 18.41 26.88
C GLU A 3 19.81 16.94 26.82
N THR A 4 18.86 16.19 27.33
CA THR A 4 18.97 14.76 27.31
C THR A 4 18.60 14.26 25.92
N ILE A 5 19.57 13.72 25.23
CA ILE A 5 19.32 13.05 23.96
C ILE A 5 18.59 11.76 24.27
N PRO A 6 17.45 11.50 23.64
CA PRO A 6 16.74 10.24 23.84
C PRO A 6 17.68 9.07 23.61
N THR A 7 17.82 8.24 24.62
CA THR A 7 18.67 7.05 24.50
C THR A 7 17.96 6.06 23.60
N ILE A 8 18.65 5.64 22.56
CA ILE A 8 18.16 4.55 21.74
C ILE A 8 18.17 3.30 22.63
N PRO A 9 17.02 2.64 22.81
CA PRO A 9 16.92 1.54 23.77
C PRO A 9 17.68 0.26 23.37
N PHE A 10 18.36 0.27 22.23
CA PHE A 10 19.12 -0.86 21.74
C PHE A 10 20.32 -0.38 20.93
N PRO A 11 21.38 -1.23 20.76
CA PRO A 11 22.58 -0.87 20.01
C PRO A 11 22.28 -0.52 18.56
N ALA A 12 23.18 0.26 17.95
CA ALA A 12 23.04 0.65 16.55
C ALA A 12 22.89 -0.53 15.58
N SER A 13 23.54 -1.65 15.91
CA SER A 13 23.42 -2.88 15.12
C SER A 13 22.00 -3.45 15.15
N GLU A 14 21.34 -3.39 16.30
CA GLU A 14 19.96 -3.84 16.44
C GLU A 14 18.99 -2.88 15.75
N LEU A 15 19.29 -1.58 15.78
CA LEU A 15 18.51 -0.58 15.07
C LEU A 15 18.57 -0.84 13.56
N LYS A 16 19.76 -1.09 13.03
CA LYS A 16 19.92 -1.43 11.60
C LYS A 16 19.14 -2.68 11.23
N GLU A 17 19.18 -3.70 12.10
CA GLU A 17 18.45 -4.92 11.87
C GLU A 17 16.94 -4.69 11.88
N SER A 18 16.45 -3.88 12.81
CA SER A 18 15.04 -3.51 12.90
C SER A 18 14.56 -2.76 11.64
N ILE A 19 15.37 -1.82 11.16
CA ILE A 19 15.07 -1.09 9.94
C ILE A 19 15.04 -2.03 8.75
N ARG A 20 15.99 -2.93 8.67
CA ARG A 20 16.10 -3.90 7.58
C ARG A 20 14.90 -4.85 7.57
N THR A 21 14.51 -5.32 8.73
CA THR A 21 13.34 -6.19 8.90
C THR A 21 12.06 -5.47 8.50
N PHE A 22 11.89 -4.23 8.96
CA PHE A 22 10.73 -3.42 8.59
C PHE A 22 10.68 -3.19 7.08
N SER A 23 11.80 -2.82 6.47
CA SER A 23 11.87 -2.59 5.02
C SER A 23 11.50 -3.84 4.24
N ALA A 24 11.99 -5.00 4.65
CA ALA A 24 11.69 -6.27 3.98
C ALA A 24 10.21 -6.60 4.08
N ARG A 25 9.63 -6.46 5.26
CA ARG A 25 8.20 -6.71 5.49
C ARG A 25 7.32 -5.71 4.74
N TYR A 26 7.75 -4.46 4.67
CA TYR A 26 7.03 -3.43 3.92
C TYR A 26 7.00 -3.75 2.43
N LYS A 27 8.15 -4.13 1.86
CA LYS A 27 8.23 -4.50 0.45
C LYS A 27 7.36 -5.71 0.13
N GLU A 28 7.37 -6.70 1.01
CA GLU A 28 6.54 -7.89 0.87
C GLU A 28 5.05 -7.54 0.91
N LEU A 29 4.65 -6.69 1.84
CA LEU A 29 3.26 -6.24 1.95
C LEU A 29 2.83 -5.46 0.71
N MET A 30 3.68 -4.56 0.21
CA MET A 30 3.38 -3.78 -0.99
C MET A 30 3.29 -4.67 -2.23
N ALA A 31 4.14 -5.70 -2.33
CA ALA A 31 4.06 -6.67 -3.41
C ALA A 31 2.73 -7.44 -3.37
N TYR A 32 2.29 -7.82 -2.19
CA TYR A 32 0.99 -8.47 -2.01
C TYR A 32 -0.16 -7.58 -2.49
N TYR A 33 -0.18 -6.32 -2.06
CA TYR A 33 -1.21 -5.38 -2.50
C TYR A 33 -1.17 -5.16 -4.02
N ARG A 34 0.03 -5.07 -4.58
CA ARG A 34 0.18 -4.89 -6.03
C ARG A 34 -0.36 -6.09 -6.80
N CYS A 35 -0.07 -7.30 -6.33
CA CYS A 35 -0.59 -8.52 -6.96
C CYS A 35 -2.11 -8.59 -6.88
N ALA A 36 -2.68 -8.25 -5.73
CA ALA A 36 -4.13 -8.20 -5.57
C ALA A 36 -4.76 -7.17 -6.51
N MET A 37 -4.16 -5.99 -6.63
CA MET A 37 -4.59 -4.94 -7.54
C MET A 37 -4.56 -5.42 -8.99
N MET A 38 -3.50 -6.11 -9.39
CA MET A 38 -3.36 -6.65 -10.74
C MET A 38 -4.41 -7.71 -11.05
N GLU A 39 -4.74 -8.54 -10.09
CA GLU A 39 -5.81 -9.54 -10.27
C GLU A 39 -7.17 -8.87 -10.50
N VAL A 40 -7.49 -7.87 -9.70
CA VAL A 40 -8.75 -7.12 -9.85
C VAL A 40 -8.76 -6.38 -11.18
N GLU A 41 -7.67 -5.72 -11.53
CA GLU A 41 -7.54 -5.05 -12.82
C GLU A 41 -7.77 -6.01 -13.98
N THR A 42 -7.14 -7.17 -13.93
CA THR A 42 -7.26 -8.18 -14.98
C THR A 42 -8.71 -8.65 -15.14
N LYS A 43 -9.41 -8.86 -14.03
CA LYS A 43 -10.82 -9.27 -14.08
C LYS A 43 -11.69 -8.21 -14.76
N PHE A 44 -11.46 -6.94 -14.47
CA PHE A 44 -12.20 -5.86 -15.13
C PHE A 44 -11.83 -5.74 -16.60
N ARG A 45 -10.57 -5.99 -16.98
CA ARG A 45 -10.17 -6.01 -18.39
C ARG A 45 -10.82 -7.15 -19.16
N VAL A 46 -10.90 -8.33 -18.56
CA VAL A 46 -11.60 -9.47 -19.15
C VAL A 46 -13.08 -9.13 -19.33
N LEU A 47 -13.69 -8.53 -18.33
CA LEU A 47 -15.09 -8.12 -18.40
C LEU A 47 -15.31 -7.09 -19.50
N SER A 48 -14.40 -6.13 -19.62
CA SER A 48 -14.43 -5.10 -20.67
C SER A 48 -14.37 -5.72 -22.06
N GLU A 49 -13.51 -6.71 -22.27
CA GLU A 49 -13.44 -7.45 -23.53
C GLU A 49 -14.74 -8.17 -23.85
N ASN A 50 -15.35 -8.81 -22.86
CA ASN A 50 -16.63 -9.48 -23.03
C ASN A 50 -17.74 -8.51 -23.42
N PHE A 51 -17.79 -7.34 -22.79
CA PHE A 51 -18.77 -6.32 -23.17
C PHE A 51 -18.57 -5.86 -24.61
N SER A 52 -17.34 -5.70 -25.03
CA SER A 52 -17.02 -5.29 -26.41
C SER A 52 -17.40 -6.32 -27.46
N LEU A 53 -17.39 -7.61 -27.09
CA LEU A 53 -17.78 -8.69 -27.98
C LEU A 53 -19.30 -8.85 -28.10
N GLU A 54 -20.04 -8.64 -27.01
CA GLU A 54 -21.47 -8.88 -26.94
C GLU A 54 -22.30 -7.68 -27.35
N ASP A 55 -21.76 -6.48 -27.19
CA ASP A 55 -22.48 -5.25 -27.45
C ASP A 55 -21.51 -4.23 -28.05
N ASP A 56 -22.01 -3.39 -28.95
CA ASP A 56 -21.24 -2.27 -29.50
C ASP A 56 -20.91 -1.22 -28.44
N ARG A 57 -21.57 -1.30 -27.30
CA ARG A 57 -21.34 -0.37 -26.18
C ARG A 57 -20.63 -1.07 -25.04
N ASN A 58 -19.39 -0.69 -24.84
CA ASN A 58 -18.68 -1.08 -23.65
C ASN A 58 -18.92 -0.01 -22.58
N PRO A 59 -19.57 -0.35 -21.44
CA PRO A 59 -19.81 0.63 -20.38
C PRO A 59 -18.54 1.03 -19.65
N ILE A 60 -17.44 0.28 -19.82
CA ILE A 60 -16.18 0.60 -19.18
C ILE A 60 -15.34 1.44 -20.13
N GLU A 61 -15.14 2.70 -19.77
CA GLU A 61 -14.32 3.62 -20.55
C GLU A 61 -12.85 3.57 -20.19
N ALA A 62 -12.54 3.35 -18.92
CA ALA A 62 -11.18 3.31 -18.45
C ALA A 62 -11.05 2.50 -17.18
N ILE A 63 -9.88 1.89 -17.00
CA ILE A 63 -9.51 1.19 -15.77
C ILE A 63 -8.18 1.80 -15.32
N LYS A 64 -8.19 2.37 -14.12
CA LYS A 64 -7.01 3.01 -13.54
C LYS A 64 -6.61 2.32 -12.26
N THR A 65 -5.32 2.16 -12.08
CA THR A 65 -4.76 1.55 -10.86
C THR A 65 -3.88 2.56 -10.14
N ARG A 66 -3.82 2.44 -8.84
CA ARG A 66 -2.99 3.32 -8.02
C ARG A 66 -2.49 2.57 -6.80
N MET A 67 -1.20 2.76 -6.52
CA MET A 67 -0.58 2.37 -5.25
C MET A 67 -0.29 3.62 -4.45
N LYS A 68 -0.64 3.59 -3.16
CA LYS A 68 -0.33 4.70 -2.27
C LYS A 68 1.16 4.76 -2.01
N SER A 69 1.75 5.96 -2.07
CA SER A 69 3.18 6.13 -1.83
C SER A 69 3.52 5.88 -0.35
N PRO A 70 4.79 5.50 -0.05
CA PRO A 70 5.21 5.34 1.34
C PRO A 70 4.99 6.59 2.18
N GLU A 71 5.21 7.75 1.59
CA GLU A 71 5.01 9.03 2.24
C GLU A 71 3.55 9.27 2.59
N SER A 72 2.64 8.97 1.67
CA SER A 72 1.20 9.09 1.92
C SER A 72 0.72 8.12 2.99
N ILE A 73 1.27 6.91 3.01
CA ILE A 73 0.96 5.91 4.03
C ILE A 73 1.37 6.43 5.41
N ARG A 74 2.60 6.93 5.51
CA ARG A 74 3.11 7.50 6.76
C ARG A 74 2.25 8.67 7.23
N ASN A 75 1.95 9.60 6.35
CA ASN A 75 1.14 10.77 6.68
C ASN A 75 -0.25 10.38 7.18
N LYS A 76 -0.84 9.38 6.57
CA LYS A 76 -2.16 8.91 6.97
C LYS A 76 -2.15 8.24 8.35
N LEU A 77 -1.12 7.44 8.64
CA LEU A 77 -0.96 6.85 9.96
C LEU A 77 -0.74 7.93 11.01
N GLU A 78 0.12 8.91 10.74
CA GLU A 78 0.37 10.01 11.65
C GLU A 78 -0.88 10.84 11.92
N SER A 79 -1.65 11.15 10.88
CA SER A 79 -2.87 11.95 11.03
C SER A 79 -3.94 11.23 11.85
N ARG A 80 -3.93 9.91 11.87
CA ARG A 80 -4.84 9.09 12.67
C ARG A 80 -4.26 8.69 14.02
N GLU A 81 -3.07 9.18 14.34
CA GLU A 81 -2.36 8.84 15.57
C GLU A 81 -2.14 7.33 15.73
N LEU A 82 -1.87 6.65 14.62
CA LEU A 82 -1.60 5.23 14.60
C LEU A 82 -0.10 4.97 14.54
N PRO A 83 0.38 3.87 15.14
CA PRO A 83 1.81 3.57 15.09
C PRO A 83 2.26 3.25 13.67
N LEU A 84 3.51 3.58 13.38
CA LEU A 84 4.13 3.30 12.09
C LEU A 84 4.64 1.86 12.06
N THR A 85 3.73 0.93 11.90
CA THR A 85 4.03 -0.51 11.87
C THR A 85 3.33 -1.17 10.70
N ILE A 86 3.83 -2.35 10.33
CA ILE A 86 3.20 -3.14 9.26
C ILE A 86 1.77 -3.52 9.67
N GLU A 87 1.58 -3.88 10.91
CA GLU A 87 0.28 -4.25 11.46
C GLU A 87 -0.74 -3.10 11.36
N SER A 88 -0.29 -1.88 11.64
CA SER A 88 -1.15 -0.70 11.50
C SER A 88 -1.61 -0.48 10.07
N ILE A 89 -0.72 -0.73 9.11
CA ILE A 89 -1.06 -0.60 7.69
C ILE A 89 -2.12 -1.64 7.32
N GLU A 90 -1.88 -2.89 7.68
CA GLU A 90 -2.81 -3.98 7.36
C GLU A 90 -4.18 -3.80 7.99
N GLU A 91 -4.22 -3.37 9.24
CA GLU A 91 -5.46 -3.30 10.01
C GLU A 91 -6.27 -2.03 9.74
N ASN A 92 -5.62 -0.93 9.42
CA ASN A 92 -6.26 0.38 9.42
C ASN A 92 -6.34 1.07 8.06
N LEU A 93 -5.54 0.69 7.09
CA LEU A 93 -5.54 1.33 5.78
C LEU A 93 -6.20 0.46 4.73
N ASN A 94 -7.25 0.98 4.11
CA ASN A 94 -8.01 0.28 3.08
C ASN A 94 -7.70 0.77 1.67
N ASP A 95 -6.89 1.81 1.54
CA ASP A 95 -6.63 2.50 0.28
C ASP A 95 -5.17 2.47 -0.15
N VAL A 96 -4.43 1.44 0.28
CA VAL A 96 -3.03 1.25 -0.11
C VAL A 96 -2.93 0.96 -1.61
N ALA A 97 -3.81 0.13 -2.11
CA ALA A 97 -3.95 -0.14 -3.54
C ALA A 97 -5.39 0.13 -3.94
N GLY A 98 -5.58 0.64 -5.14
CA GLY A 98 -6.92 0.92 -5.64
C GLY A 98 -7.05 0.65 -7.13
N VAL A 99 -8.23 0.19 -7.51
CA VAL A 99 -8.62 0.05 -8.91
C VAL A 99 -9.86 0.92 -9.11
N ARG A 100 -9.79 1.78 -10.10
CA ARG A 100 -10.90 2.66 -10.44
C ARG A 100 -11.40 2.31 -11.82
N VAL A 101 -12.69 2.00 -11.90
CA VAL A 101 -13.37 1.70 -13.16
C VAL A 101 -14.26 2.88 -13.50
N ILE A 102 -14.08 3.42 -14.69
CA ILE A 102 -14.81 4.60 -15.16
C ILE A 102 -15.72 4.21 -16.30
#